data_ade0750535c421222085cfa0103794bc
#
_entry.id   ade0750535c421222085cfa0103794bc
#
_cell.length_a   1.000
_cell.length_b   1.000
_cell.length_c   1.000
_cell.angle_alpha   90.00
_cell.angle_beta   90.00
_cell.angle_gamma   90.00
#
_symmetry.space_group_name_H-M   'P 1'
#
loop_
_entity.id
_entity.type
_entity.pdbx_description
1 polymer ?
#
loop_
_entity_poly.entity_id
_entity_poly.type
_entity_poly.pdbx_seq_one_letter_code
_entity_poly.pdbx_strand_id
1 'polypeptide(L)'
;MSTIRAVRVETCGAAEQMTVQNVPEPTPDAGQVRVRMSACGINLIDTYHRSGLYPLPLPTGLGCEGAGVVDAVGEGVDDLAVGERVAFAMAMGAYAEAIVLPRASLVRIPDAVSDEEAAAVLLKAMTVDYLFNDTFPLQGGETVLFHAAAGGVGLIACQWAKHLGVELIGTASTQEKCDLAIRHGASHCYLSGDPKLADKLRQHAPEGFPVVYDSVGKSTYRLSLGLLAPLGTFVSFGNASGPIDAVVPGELALGGSLYFTRPTLATHIARPGWMQASADRIFGLISSGALSVEINQRYPLEDVVKAHNDLEGRLTTGSSVLIP
;
A
#
# COMPACT_ATOMS: atom_id res chain seq x y z
N MET A 1 23.56 -27.82 -3.57
CA MET A 1 22.52 -27.04 -2.87
C MET A 1 21.64 -26.43 -3.95
N SER A 2 20.32 -26.50 -3.81
CA SER A 2 19.41 -25.84 -4.72
C SER A 2 19.55 -24.31 -4.59
N THR A 3 19.34 -23.59 -5.68
CA THR A 3 19.37 -22.13 -5.74
C THR A 3 18.05 -21.61 -6.26
N ILE A 4 17.72 -20.39 -5.87
CA ILE A 4 16.57 -19.63 -6.35
C ILE A 4 17.02 -18.28 -6.90
N ARG A 5 16.22 -17.68 -7.77
CA ARG A 5 16.42 -16.29 -8.20
C ARG A 5 15.83 -15.34 -7.17
N ALA A 6 16.55 -14.28 -6.84
CA ALA A 6 16.10 -13.24 -5.95
C ALA A 6 16.71 -11.88 -6.32
N VAL A 7 15.96 -10.81 -6.13
CA VAL A 7 16.47 -9.44 -6.28
C VAL A 7 17.35 -9.09 -5.09
N ARG A 8 18.51 -8.49 -5.37
CA ARG A 8 19.47 -8.01 -4.39
C ARG A 8 19.84 -6.56 -4.67
N VAL A 9 20.06 -5.84 -3.57
CA VAL A 9 20.56 -4.46 -3.55
C VAL A 9 21.81 -4.42 -2.68
N GLU A 10 22.95 -4.12 -3.30
CA GLU A 10 24.25 -3.99 -2.60
C GLU A 10 24.47 -2.56 -2.08
N THR A 11 23.94 -1.56 -2.80
CA THR A 11 24.02 -0.14 -2.46
C THR A 11 22.71 0.56 -2.77
N CYS A 12 22.30 1.50 -1.89
CA CYS A 12 21.10 2.31 -2.17
C CYS A 12 21.29 3.18 -3.41
N GLY A 13 20.21 3.44 -4.15
CA GLY A 13 20.28 4.32 -5.32
C GLY A 13 19.10 4.17 -6.29
N ALA A 14 19.39 4.42 -7.58
CA ALA A 14 18.44 4.29 -8.66
C ALA A 14 18.02 2.83 -8.91
N ALA A 15 17.02 2.61 -9.77
CA ALA A 15 16.46 1.28 -10.01
C ALA A 15 17.50 0.26 -10.51
N GLU A 16 18.51 0.73 -11.22
CA GLU A 16 19.62 -0.06 -11.76
C GLU A 16 20.53 -0.69 -10.69
N GLN A 17 20.39 -0.29 -9.41
CA GLN A 17 21.08 -0.95 -8.29
C GLN A 17 20.47 -2.31 -7.93
N MET A 18 19.29 -2.62 -8.44
CA MET A 18 18.68 -3.93 -8.28
C MET A 18 19.23 -4.92 -9.27
N THR A 19 19.66 -6.07 -8.79
CA THR A 19 20.15 -7.18 -9.61
C THR A 19 19.42 -8.48 -9.25
N VAL A 20 19.03 -9.27 -10.26
CA VAL A 20 18.54 -10.62 -10.03
C VAL A 20 19.73 -11.55 -9.91
N GLN A 21 19.84 -12.25 -8.79
CA GLN A 21 20.94 -13.15 -8.48
C GLN A 21 20.44 -14.55 -8.12
N ASN A 22 21.26 -15.58 -8.41
CA ASN A 22 21.04 -16.90 -7.87
C ASN A 22 21.58 -16.94 -6.43
N VAL A 23 20.71 -17.22 -5.48
CA VAL A 23 21.04 -17.33 -4.06
C VAL A 23 20.71 -18.73 -3.55
N PRO A 24 21.34 -19.23 -2.48
CA PRO A 24 20.95 -20.50 -1.87
C PRO A 24 19.46 -20.49 -1.53
N GLU A 25 18.76 -21.57 -1.82
CA GLU A 25 17.36 -21.74 -1.43
C GLU A 25 17.26 -21.73 0.10
N PRO A 26 16.43 -20.86 0.71
CA PRO A 26 16.35 -20.74 2.16
C PRO A 26 15.62 -21.93 2.77
N THR A 27 16.05 -22.37 3.96
CA THR A 27 15.41 -23.42 4.74
C THR A 27 14.74 -22.82 5.96
N PRO A 28 13.48 -23.17 6.28
CA PRO A 28 12.81 -22.63 7.45
C PRO A 28 13.39 -23.22 8.75
N ASP A 29 13.68 -22.34 9.70
CA ASP A 29 13.98 -22.68 11.08
C ASP A 29 12.68 -22.97 11.86
N ALA A 30 12.81 -23.32 13.16
CA ALA A 30 11.67 -23.52 14.03
C ALA A 30 10.75 -22.28 14.08
N GLY A 31 9.43 -22.48 13.94
CA GLY A 31 8.42 -21.44 13.87
C GLY A 31 8.35 -20.67 12.55
N GLN A 32 9.12 -21.08 11.54
CA GLN A 32 9.14 -20.44 10.22
C GLN A 32 8.50 -21.31 9.15
N VAL A 33 8.13 -20.67 8.04
CA VAL A 33 7.50 -21.30 6.89
C VAL A 33 8.20 -20.80 5.63
N ARG A 34 8.54 -21.71 4.70
CA ARG A 34 8.96 -21.32 3.37
C ARG A 34 7.76 -21.25 2.44
N VAL A 35 7.67 -20.14 1.72
CA VAL A 35 6.64 -19.87 0.72
C VAL A 35 7.29 -19.85 -0.65
N ARG A 36 6.83 -20.69 -1.58
CA ARG A 36 7.12 -20.60 -3.01
C ARG A 36 6.24 -19.51 -3.58
N MET A 37 6.86 -18.47 -4.11
CA MET A 37 6.13 -17.28 -4.53
C MET A 37 5.38 -17.53 -5.84
N SER A 38 4.11 -17.16 -5.87
CA SER A 38 3.28 -17.08 -7.08
C SER A 38 3.32 -15.69 -7.68
N ALA A 39 3.32 -14.66 -6.82
CA ALA A 39 3.39 -13.25 -7.20
C ALA A 39 3.93 -12.39 -6.06
N CYS A 40 4.59 -11.29 -6.42
CA CYS A 40 5.10 -10.28 -5.47
C CYS A 40 4.48 -8.93 -5.81
N GLY A 41 3.86 -8.28 -4.83
CA GLY A 41 3.29 -6.94 -5.01
C GLY A 41 4.39 -5.87 -5.10
N ILE A 42 4.20 -4.91 -6.00
CA ILE A 42 5.11 -3.77 -6.15
C ILE A 42 4.48 -2.56 -5.49
N ASN A 43 5.24 -1.90 -4.61
CA ASN A 43 4.76 -0.79 -3.81
C ASN A 43 5.76 0.39 -3.80
N LEU A 44 5.27 1.62 -3.61
CA LEU A 44 6.15 2.79 -3.50
C LEU A 44 7.14 2.69 -2.33
N ILE A 45 6.79 1.97 -1.26
CA ILE A 45 7.70 1.75 -0.13
C ILE A 45 8.96 0.98 -0.55
N ASP A 46 8.86 0.11 -1.55
CA ASP A 46 10.02 -0.64 -2.06
C ASP A 46 11.03 0.31 -2.70
N THR A 47 10.56 1.37 -3.37
CA THR A 47 11.44 2.42 -3.92
C THR A 47 12.10 3.24 -2.82
N TYR A 48 11.43 3.45 -1.69
CA TYR A 48 12.00 4.17 -0.53
C TYR A 48 13.09 3.35 0.16
N HIS A 49 12.90 2.03 0.26
CA HIS A 49 13.93 1.12 0.75
C HIS A 49 15.13 1.06 -0.20
N ARG A 50 14.88 0.86 -1.49
CA ARG A 50 15.93 0.81 -2.50
C ARG A 50 16.75 2.10 -2.54
N SER A 51 16.11 3.25 -2.50
CA SER A 51 16.80 4.56 -2.58
C SER A 51 17.50 4.98 -1.29
N GLY A 52 17.22 4.30 -0.16
CA GLY A 52 17.76 4.65 1.15
C GLY A 52 16.96 5.73 1.89
N LEU A 53 15.82 6.19 1.36
CA LEU A 53 14.91 7.09 2.09
C LEU A 53 14.42 6.41 3.40
N TYR A 54 14.18 5.10 3.32
CA TYR A 54 13.93 4.24 4.48
C TYR A 54 15.12 3.28 4.62
N PRO A 55 16.06 3.55 5.55
CA PRO A 55 17.29 2.78 5.64
C PRO A 55 17.06 1.30 5.94
N LEU A 56 17.80 0.44 5.24
CA LEU A 56 17.90 -1.00 5.49
C LEU A 56 19.37 -1.40 5.63
N PRO A 57 19.68 -2.48 6.38
CA PRO A 57 20.99 -3.12 6.31
C PRO A 57 21.25 -3.64 4.90
N LEU A 58 22.47 -3.40 4.38
CA LEU A 58 22.90 -3.87 3.07
C LEU A 58 24.00 -4.93 3.21
N PRO A 59 24.07 -5.94 2.29
CA PRO A 59 23.16 -6.18 1.17
C PRO A 59 21.80 -6.68 1.62
N THR A 60 20.73 -6.40 0.83
CA THR A 60 19.37 -6.81 1.18
C THR A 60 18.59 -7.33 -0.03
N GLY A 61 17.53 -8.11 0.24
CA GLY A 61 16.43 -8.33 -0.71
C GLY A 61 15.45 -7.16 -0.70
N LEU A 62 14.59 -7.07 -1.70
CA LEU A 62 13.50 -6.09 -1.78
C LEU A 62 12.14 -6.76 -1.90
N GLY A 63 11.11 -5.93 -1.87
CA GLY A 63 9.71 -6.34 -1.88
C GLY A 63 9.16 -6.57 -0.47
N CYS A 64 8.00 -6.00 -0.20
CA CYS A 64 7.36 -6.06 1.12
C CYS A 64 6.03 -6.82 1.11
N GLU A 65 5.59 -7.34 -0.03
CA GLU A 65 4.28 -7.95 -0.20
C GLU A 65 4.37 -9.12 -1.18
N GLY A 66 3.64 -10.19 -0.89
CA GLY A 66 3.58 -11.31 -1.81
C GLY A 66 2.58 -12.38 -1.39
N ALA A 67 2.38 -13.32 -2.30
CA ALA A 67 1.55 -14.49 -2.10
C ALA A 67 2.15 -15.71 -2.81
N GLY A 68 1.81 -16.88 -2.31
CA GLY A 68 2.29 -18.13 -2.87
C GLY A 68 1.83 -19.34 -2.06
N VAL A 69 2.54 -20.43 -2.25
CA VAL A 69 2.21 -21.74 -1.68
C VAL A 69 3.27 -22.14 -0.67
N VAL A 70 2.84 -22.60 0.49
CA VAL A 70 3.73 -23.20 1.50
C VAL A 70 4.39 -24.43 0.90
N ASP A 71 5.73 -24.51 0.83
CA ASP A 71 6.44 -25.65 0.32
C ASP A 71 7.35 -26.33 1.36
N ALA A 72 7.59 -25.67 2.51
CA ALA A 72 8.26 -26.27 3.66
C ALA A 72 7.82 -25.57 4.95
N VAL A 73 7.75 -26.33 6.04
CA VAL A 73 7.43 -25.82 7.39
C VAL A 73 8.54 -26.21 8.35
N GLY A 74 8.90 -25.31 9.26
CA GLY A 74 9.84 -25.55 10.35
C GLY A 74 9.16 -26.21 11.56
N GLU A 75 9.97 -26.68 12.48
CA GLU A 75 9.48 -27.29 13.73
C GLU A 75 8.59 -26.32 14.50
N GLY A 76 7.50 -26.84 15.11
CA GLY A 76 6.55 -26.06 15.92
C GLY A 76 5.54 -25.26 15.10
N VAL A 77 5.45 -25.43 13.80
CA VAL A 77 4.36 -24.88 12.96
C VAL A 77 3.33 -25.99 12.75
N ASP A 78 2.26 -25.96 13.53
CA ASP A 78 1.23 -27.00 13.58
C ASP A 78 -0.08 -26.59 12.87
N ASP A 79 -0.23 -25.31 12.54
CA ASP A 79 -1.45 -24.76 11.98
C ASP A 79 -1.37 -24.37 10.49
N LEU A 80 -0.24 -24.61 9.83
CA LEU A 80 -0.05 -24.50 8.37
C LEU A 80 0.59 -25.75 7.80
N ALA A 81 0.11 -26.20 6.65
CA ALA A 81 0.62 -27.37 5.94
C ALA A 81 1.19 -27.00 4.57
N VAL A 82 2.09 -27.85 4.07
CA VAL A 82 2.58 -27.79 2.69
C VAL A 82 1.41 -27.91 1.72
N GLY A 83 1.36 -27.03 0.73
CA GLY A 83 0.29 -26.91 -0.25
C GLY A 83 -0.75 -25.83 0.08
N GLU A 84 -0.77 -25.27 1.30
CA GLU A 84 -1.66 -24.18 1.63
C GLU A 84 -1.22 -22.85 0.97
N ARG A 85 -2.19 -22.07 0.51
CA ARG A 85 -2.00 -20.77 -0.12
C ARG A 85 -1.96 -19.67 0.94
N VAL A 86 -0.93 -18.85 0.90
CA VAL A 86 -0.70 -17.80 1.90
C VAL A 86 -0.25 -16.49 1.27
N ALA A 87 -0.55 -15.38 1.95
CA ALA A 87 -0.07 -14.06 1.60
C ALA A 87 0.56 -13.38 2.83
N PHE A 88 1.33 -12.33 2.58
CA PHE A 88 1.97 -11.53 3.61
C PHE A 88 2.16 -10.08 3.16
N ALA A 89 2.28 -9.19 4.14
CA ALA A 89 2.62 -7.78 3.94
C ALA A 89 3.67 -7.35 4.97
N MET A 90 4.49 -6.35 4.59
CA MET A 90 5.57 -5.76 5.41
C MET A 90 6.69 -6.74 5.82
N ALA A 91 6.88 -7.81 5.06
CA ALA A 91 8.00 -8.74 5.22
C ALA A 91 8.99 -8.58 4.05
N MET A 92 10.21 -8.15 4.36
CA MET A 92 11.23 -7.80 3.36
C MET A 92 11.79 -9.04 2.64
N GLY A 93 12.06 -8.90 1.33
CA GLY A 93 12.67 -9.95 0.50
C GLY A 93 11.69 -10.69 -0.40
N ALA A 94 10.48 -10.16 -0.59
CA ALA A 94 9.44 -10.79 -1.41
C ALA A 94 9.81 -10.97 -2.89
N TYR A 95 10.71 -10.14 -3.44
CA TYR A 95 11.14 -10.25 -4.85
C TYR A 95 12.08 -11.43 -5.06
N ALA A 96 11.56 -12.62 -4.94
CA ALA A 96 12.30 -13.89 -5.03
C ALA A 96 11.36 -15.03 -5.43
N GLU A 97 11.92 -16.16 -5.90
CA GLU A 97 11.14 -17.37 -6.17
C GLU A 97 10.68 -18.08 -4.90
N ALA A 98 11.36 -17.85 -3.76
CA ALA A 98 10.93 -18.35 -2.46
C ALA A 98 11.40 -17.42 -1.34
N ILE A 99 10.65 -17.40 -0.24
CA ILE A 99 10.97 -16.64 0.96
C ILE A 99 10.69 -17.49 2.21
N VAL A 100 11.47 -17.31 3.27
CA VAL A 100 11.20 -17.89 4.59
C VAL A 100 10.74 -16.79 5.53
N LEU A 101 9.61 -17.00 6.17
CA LEU A 101 8.97 -16.03 7.08
C LEU A 101 8.52 -16.69 8.38
N PRO A 102 8.45 -15.94 9.49
CA PRO A 102 7.76 -16.41 10.68
C PRO A 102 6.30 -16.77 10.36
N ARG A 103 5.79 -17.86 10.94
CA ARG A 103 4.39 -18.26 10.73
C ARG A 103 3.40 -17.13 11.03
N ALA A 104 3.68 -16.32 12.03
CA ALA A 104 2.82 -15.20 12.45
C ALA A 104 2.70 -14.08 11.38
N SER A 105 3.60 -14.05 10.40
CA SER A 105 3.59 -13.08 9.29
C SER A 105 2.76 -13.53 8.08
N LEU A 106 2.12 -14.69 8.15
CA LEU A 106 1.38 -15.30 7.04
C LEU A 106 -0.12 -15.34 7.34
N VAL A 107 -0.93 -14.97 6.35
CA VAL A 107 -2.38 -15.13 6.35
C VAL A 107 -2.80 -16.10 5.26
N ARG A 108 -3.83 -16.93 5.51
CA ARG A 108 -4.38 -17.83 4.49
C ARG A 108 -5.16 -17.06 3.44
N ILE A 109 -5.03 -17.50 2.19
CA ILE A 109 -5.80 -16.97 1.06
C ILE A 109 -7.04 -17.86 0.89
N PRO A 110 -8.26 -17.32 0.95
CA PRO A 110 -9.48 -18.09 0.69
C PRO A 110 -9.58 -18.47 -0.81
N ASP A 111 -10.33 -19.54 -1.11
CA ASP A 111 -10.45 -20.08 -2.47
C ASP A 111 -10.99 -19.07 -3.49
N ALA A 112 -11.82 -18.12 -3.05
CA ALA A 112 -12.40 -17.09 -3.90
C ALA A 112 -11.39 -16.00 -4.34
N VAL A 113 -10.17 -15.97 -3.78
CA VAL A 113 -9.13 -14.98 -4.08
C VAL A 113 -7.93 -15.68 -4.72
N SER A 114 -7.45 -15.18 -5.84
CA SER A 114 -6.24 -15.70 -6.47
C SER A 114 -4.97 -15.23 -5.75
N ASP A 115 -3.85 -15.94 -5.97
CA ASP A 115 -2.55 -15.53 -5.42
C ASP A 115 -2.12 -14.16 -5.94
N GLU A 116 -2.34 -13.88 -7.23
CA GLU A 116 -2.01 -12.58 -7.80
C GLU A 116 -2.84 -11.44 -7.16
N GLU A 117 -4.14 -11.65 -6.96
CA GLU A 117 -4.98 -10.66 -6.25
C GLU A 117 -4.50 -10.43 -4.83
N ALA A 118 -4.20 -11.51 -4.09
CA ALA A 118 -3.70 -11.40 -2.72
C ALA A 118 -2.36 -10.64 -2.67
N ALA A 119 -1.40 -10.98 -3.57
CA ALA A 119 -0.12 -10.29 -3.69
C ALA A 119 -0.24 -8.83 -4.14
N ALA A 120 -1.27 -8.50 -4.91
CA ALA A 120 -1.47 -7.15 -5.45
C ALA A 120 -2.18 -6.19 -4.49
N VAL A 121 -2.87 -6.73 -3.46
CA VAL A 121 -3.86 -5.96 -2.69
C VAL A 121 -3.54 -5.86 -1.21
N LEU A 122 -2.91 -6.86 -0.60
CA LEU A 122 -2.90 -7.03 0.86
C LEU A 122 -2.27 -5.83 1.59
N LEU A 123 -1.07 -5.40 1.19
CA LEU A 123 -0.39 -4.24 1.78
C LEU A 123 -1.19 -2.95 1.58
N LYS A 124 -1.71 -2.77 0.36
CA LYS A 124 -2.45 -1.56 -0.03
C LYS A 124 -3.80 -1.49 0.70
N ALA A 125 -4.53 -2.61 0.77
CA ALA A 125 -5.82 -2.67 1.44
C ALA A 125 -5.67 -2.63 2.97
N MET A 126 -4.63 -3.24 3.55
CA MET A 126 -4.29 -3.05 4.97
C MET A 126 -3.96 -1.59 5.28
N THR A 127 -3.39 -0.86 4.30
CA THR A 127 -3.19 0.59 4.45
C THR A 127 -4.53 1.32 4.52
N VAL A 128 -5.47 1.02 3.63
CA VAL A 128 -6.83 1.60 3.68
C VAL A 128 -7.54 1.20 4.96
N ASP A 129 -7.40 -0.05 5.39
CA ASP A 129 -8.03 -0.57 6.59
C ASP A 129 -7.64 0.25 7.83
N TYR A 130 -6.35 0.45 8.10
CA TYR A 130 -5.97 1.26 9.25
C TYR A 130 -6.30 2.75 9.08
N LEU A 131 -6.29 3.28 7.85
CA LEU A 131 -6.68 4.66 7.61
C LEU A 131 -8.13 4.91 7.97
N PHE A 132 -9.04 4.01 7.56
CA PHE A 132 -10.48 4.16 7.65
C PHE A 132 -11.09 3.61 8.95
N ASN A 133 -10.41 2.67 9.60
CA ASN A 133 -10.94 2.02 10.81
C ASN A 133 -10.18 2.38 12.09
N ASP A 134 -8.87 2.67 12.01
CA ASP A 134 -8.05 2.92 13.20
C ASP A 134 -7.60 4.38 13.33
N THR A 135 -7.19 5.04 12.21
CA THR A 135 -6.63 6.40 12.24
C THR A 135 -7.71 7.46 12.31
N PHE A 136 -8.70 7.37 11.45
CA PHE A 136 -9.90 8.19 11.48
C PHE A 136 -11.09 7.28 11.13
N PRO A 137 -11.76 6.70 12.14
CA PRO A 137 -12.85 5.75 11.93
C PRO A 137 -14.02 6.37 11.20
N LEU A 138 -14.23 5.95 9.94
CA LEU A 138 -15.34 6.40 9.10
C LEU A 138 -16.62 5.68 9.51
N GLN A 139 -17.72 6.44 9.63
CA GLN A 139 -19.02 5.93 10.06
C GLN A 139 -20.05 5.86 8.94
N GLY A 140 -19.76 6.46 7.78
CA GLY A 140 -20.66 6.66 6.66
C GLY A 140 -21.34 8.03 6.70
N GLY A 141 -21.49 8.64 5.52
CA GLY A 141 -22.04 10.00 5.37
C GLY A 141 -21.01 11.12 5.46
N GLU A 142 -19.75 10.84 5.82
CA GLU A 142 -18.69 11.86 5.79
C GLU A 142 -18.27 12.18 4.35
N THR A 143 -17.87 13.43 4.11
CA THR A 143 -17.15 13.86 2.90
C THR A 143 -15.68 13.98 3.23
N VAL A 144 -14.81 13.19 2.57
CA VAL A 144 -13.37 13.11 2.85
C VAL A 144 -12.53 13.44 1.61
N LEU A 145 -11.32 13.99 1.81
CA LEU A 145 -10.37 14.23 0.73
C LEU A 145 -9.29 13.15 0.71
N PHE A 146 -9.05 12.57 -0.47
CA PHE A 146 -8.01 11.56 -0.68
C PHE A 146 -7.12 11.93 -1.88
N HIS A 147 -5.85 12.23 -1.61
CA HIS A 147 -4.89 12.54 -2.67
C HIS A 147 -4.37 11.28 -3.37
N ALA A 148 -4.03 11.40 -4.67
CA ALA A 148 -3.60 10.30 -5.53
C ALA A 148 -4.62 9.14 -5.61
N ALA A 149 -5.91 9.49 -5.76
CA ALA A 149 -7.04 8.57 -5.72
C ALA A 149 -7.03 7.47 -6.81
N ALA A 150 -6.25 7.62 -7.88
CA ALA A 150 -6.10 6.60 -8.93
C ALA A 150 -4.85 5.70 -8.77
N GLY A 151 -4.08 5.87 -7.69
CA GLY A 151 -2.99 4.96 -7.33
C GLY A 151 -3.50 3.65 -6.71
N GLY A 152 -2.62 2.67 -6.50
CA GLY A 152 -3.01 1.36 -5.97
C GLY A 152 -3.78 1.43 -4.64
N VAL A 153 -3.33 2.23 -3.67
CA VAL A 153 -4.07 2.48 -2.42
C VAL A 153 -5.34 3.29 -2.68
N GLY A 154 -5.28 4.29 -3.58
CA GLY A 154 -6.39 5.18 -3.87
C GLY A 154 -7.60 4.48 -4.48
N LEU A 155 -7.40 3.56 -5.45
CA LEU A 155 -8.50 2.80 -6.05
C LEU A 155 -9.20 1.88 -5.05
N ILE A 156 -8.45 1.32 -4.11
CA ILE A 156 -9.00 0.54 -3.00
C ILE A 156 -9.79 1.45 -2.05
N ALA A 157 -9.23 2.61 -1.71
CA ALA A 157 -9.90 3.59 -0.86
C ALA A 157 -11.22 4.09 -1.47
N CYS A 158 -11.27 4.34 -2.78
CA CYS A 158 -12.48 4.74 -3.48
C CYS A 158 -13.59 3.68 -3.36
N GLN A 159 -13.26 2.41 -3.60
CA GLN A 159 -14.21 1.30 -3.51
C GLN A 159 -14.69 1.08 -2.07
N TRP A 160 -13.75 1.11 -1.12
CA TRP A 160 -14.07 0.90 0.30
C TRP A 160 -14.91 2.05 0.87
N ALA A 161 -14.58 3.31 0.52
CA ALA A 161 -15.39 4.48 0.89
C ALA A 161 -16.83 4.37 0.35
N LYS A 162 -16.99 3.99 -0.92
CA LYS A 162 -18.30 3.73 -1.52
C LYS A 162 -19.07 2.65 -0.77
N HIS A 163 -18.40 1.55 -0.39
CA HIS A 163 -19.00 0.46 0.39
C HIS A 163 -19.48 0.95 1.77
N LEU A 164 -18.73 1.86 2.41
CA LEU A 164 -19.10 2.46 3.70
C LEU A 164 -20.14 3.58 3.60
N GLY A 165 -20.52 4.02 2.39
CA GLY A 165 -21.40 5.18 2.21
C GLY A 165 -20.72 6.52 2.51
N VAL A 166 -19.40 6.60 2.31
CA VAL A 166 -18.57 7.81 2.49
C VAL A 166 -18.38 8.50 1.14
N GLU A 167 -18.54 9.81 1.11
CA GLU A 167 -18.28 10.64 -0.07
C GLU A 167 -16.78 10.93 -0.18
N LEU A 168 -16.05 10.15 -1.00
CA LEU A 168 -14.64 10.37 -1.23
C LEU A 168 -14.42 11.33 -2.40
N ILE A 169 -13.79 12.48 -2.12
CA ILE A 169 -13.34 13.43 -3.12
C ILE A 169 -11.86 13.15 -3.39
N GLY A 170 -11.55 12.81 -4.64
CA GLY A 170 -10.21 12.43 -5.05
C GLY A 170 -9.43 13.55 -5.74
N THR A 171 -8.09 13.41 -5.79
CA THR A 171 -7.25 14.15 -6.73
C THR A 171 -6.36 13.19 -7.51
N ALA A 172 -6.09 13.51 -8.79
CA ALA A 172 -5.19 12.73 -9.63
C ALA A 172 -4.44 13.63 -10.64
N SER A 173 -3.40 13.09 -11.29
CA SER A 173 -2.51 13.88 -12.15
C SER A 173 -3.03 14.11 -13.55
N THR A 174 -3.95 13.27 -14.05
CA THR A 174 -4.54 13.37 -15.40
C THR A 174 -6.05 13.14 -15.36
N GLN A 175 -6.76 13.54 -16.41
CA GLN A 175 -8.20 13.34 -16.50
C GLN A 175 -8.56 11.85 -16.55
N GLU A 176 -7.80 11.03 -17.28
CA GLU A 176 -8.02 9.58 -17.36
C GLU A 176 -7.90 8.92 -15.98
N LYS A 177 -6.97 9.42 -15.14
CA LYS A 177 -6.82 8.96 -13.75
C LYS A 177 -7.97 9.43 -12.86
N CYS A 178 -8.48 10.64 -13.07
CA CYS A 178 -9.69 11.11 -12.39
C CYS A 178 -10.89 10.22 -12.75
N ASP A 179 -11.09 9.96 -14.03
CA ASP A 179 -12.18 9.11 -14.53
C ASP A 179 -12.06 7.67 -13.98
N LEU A 180 -10.84 7.16 -13.86
CA LEU A 180 -10.56 5.85 -13.25
C LEU A 180 -10.99 5.82 -11.77
N ALA A 181 -10.62 6.83 -10.98
CA ALA A 181 -11.01 6.94 -9.57
C ALA A 181 -12.53 7.00 -9.41
N ILE A 182 -13.23 7.76 -10.27
CA ILE A 182 -14.71 7.85 -10.27
C ILE A 182 -15.32 6.49 -10.60
N ARG A 183 -14.84 5.78 -11.62
CA ARG A 183 -15.33 4.42 -11.93
C ARG A 183 -15.18 3.46 -10.75
N HIS A 184 -14.16 3.65 -9.91
CA HIS A 184 -13.91 2.85 -8.71
C HIS A 184 -14.62 3.37 -7.46
N GLY A 185 -15.45 4.39 -7.56
CA GLY A 185 -16.31 4.78 -6.45
C GLY A 185 -15.99 6.12 -5.80
N ALA A 186 -14.98 6.85 -6.26
CA ALA A 186 -14.84 8.26 -5.86
C ALA A 186 -16.07 9.04 -6.31
N SER A 187 -16.65 9.84 -5.42
CA SER A 187 -17.80 10.69 -5.76
C SER A 187 -17.43 11.77 -6.76
N HIS A 188 -16.24 12.35 -6.58
CA HIS A 188 -15.62 13.30 -7.51
C HIS A 188 -14.11 13.12 -7.52
N CYS A 189 -13.48 13.50 -8.62
CA CYS A 189 -12.01 13.55 -8.71
C CYS A 189 -11.57 14.75 -9.55
N TYR A 190 -10.53 15.45 -9.08
CA TYR A 190 -10.04 16.68 -9.69
C TYR A 190 -8.56 16.57 -10.05
N LEU A 191 -8.15 17.32 -11.08
CA LEU A 191 -6.75 17.40 -11.48
C LEU A 191 -5.93 18.07 -10.36
N SER A 192 -4.88 17.39 -9.90
CA SER A 192 -3.99 17.89 -8.84
C SER A 192 -3.23 19.15 -9.23
N GLY A 193 -3.06 19.41 -10.53
CA GLY A 193 -2.41 20.62 -11.08
C GLY A 193 -3.38 21.76 -11.44
N ASP A 194 -4.67 21.63 -11.15
CA ASP A 194 -5.64 22.68 -11.46
C ASP A 194 -5.41 23.91 -10.54
N PRO A 195 -5.17 25.11 -11.06
CA PRO A 195 -4.99 26.33 -10.24
C PRO A 195 -6.22 26.69 -9.41
N LYS A 196 -7.41 26.17 -9.73
CA LYS A 196 -8.66 26.35 -8.99
C LYS A 196 -9.02 25.15 -8.11
N LEU A 197 -8.06 24.24 -7.89
CA LEU A 197 -8.33 23.00 -7.14
C LEU A 197 -8.90 23.27 -5.74
N ALA A 198 -8.31 24.21 -5.00
CA ALA A 198 -8.79 24.55 -3.65
C ALA A 198 -10.25 24.99 -3.63
N ASP A 199 -10.64 25.86 -4.59
CA ASP A 199 -12.02 26.36 -4.67
C ASP A 199 -13.00 25.23 -5.04
N LYS A 200 -12.62 24.35 -5.96
CA LYS A 200 -13.43 23.18 -6.34
C LYS A 200 -13.63 22.22 -5.17
N LEU A 201 -12.57 21.96 -4.41
CA LEU A 201 -12.66 21.09 -3.24
C LEU A 201 -13.52 21.66 -2.13
N ARG A 202 -13.44 22.99 -1.88
CA ARG A 202 -14.30 23.68 -0.90
C ARG A 202 -15.79 23.66 -1.25
N GLN A 203 -16.16 23.46 -2.51
CA GLN A 203 -17.58 23.30 -2.89
C GLN A 203 -18.21 22.06 -2.27
N HIS A 204 -17.42 21.01 -2.02
CA HIS A 204 -17.89 19.76 -1.40
C HIS A 204 -17.86 19.80 0.13
N ALA A 205 -16.96 20.61 0.70
CA ALA A 205 -16.80 20.77 2.13
C ALA A 205 -16.59 22.26 2.46
N PRO A 206 -17.65 23.10 2.45
CA PRO A 206 -17.53 24.54 2.68
C PRO A 206 -16.91 24.88 4.04
N GLU A 207 -17.20 24.10 5.08
CA GLU A 207 -16.62 24.23 6.41
C GLU A 207 -15.26 23.51 6.57
N GLY A 208 -14.76 22.88 5.50
CA GLY A 208 -13.56 22.05 5.47
C GLY A 208 -13.84 20.56 5.62
N PHE A 209 -12.84 19.75 5.28
CA PHE A 209 -12.91 18.29 5.40
C PHE A 209 -12.62 17.84 6.84
N PRO A 210 -13.35 16.87 7.39
CA PRO A 210 -13.04 16.32 8.71
C PRO A 210 -11.71 15.55 8.69
N VAL A 211 -11.34 14.99 7.54
CA VAL A 211 -10.08 14.29 7.34
C VAL A 211 -9.56 14.49 5.91
N VAL A 212 -8.25 14.65 5.78
CA VAL A 212 -7.51 14.61 4.51
C VAL A 212 -6.49 13.49 4.57
N TYR A 213 -6.60 12.52 3.66
CA TYR A 213 -5.64 11.43 3.49
C TYR A 213 -4.63 11.79 2.40
N ASP A 214 -3.36 11.89 2.77
CA ASP A 214 -2.29 12.39 1.90
C ASP A 214 -1.10 11.42 1.82
N SER A 215 -0.94 10.77 0.66
CA SER A 215 0.23 9.95 0.31
C SER A 215 1.27 10.71 -0.51
N VAL A 216 0.98 11.95 -0.91
CA VAL A 216 1.82 12.76 -1.81
C VAL A 216 2.91 13.50 -1.02
N GLY A 217 2.56 14.15 0.07
CA GLY A 217 3.49 14.75 1.01
C GLY A 217 3.84 16.20 0.68
N LYS A 218 5.12 16.49 0.37
CA LYS A 218 5.66 17.85 0.26
C LYS A 218 4.82 18.81 -0.59
N SER A 219 4.39 18.38 -1.77
CA SER A 219 3.69 19.26 -2.73
C SER A 219 2.22 19.51 -2.39
N THR A 220 1.59 18.67 -1.56
CA THR A 220 0.18 18.77 -1.19
C THR A 220 -0.06 19.29 0.23
N TYR A 221 0.96 19.26 1.09
CA TYR A 221 0.87 19.58 2.52
C TYR A 221 0.11 20.88 2.81
N ARG A 222 0.51 21.99 2.15
CA ARG A 222 -0.11 23.31 2.39
C ARG A 222 -1.57 23.36 1.94
N LEU A 223 -1.88 22.77 0.80
CA LEU A 223 -3.25 22.65 0.29
C LEU A 223 -4.11 21.85 1.26
N SER A 224 -3.63 20.63 1.61
CA SER A 224 -4.33 19.72 2.50
C SER A 224 -4.63 20.34 3.86
N LEU A 225 -3.64 21.02 4.45
CA LEU A 225 -3.81 21.69 5.76
C LEU A 225 -4.86 22.79 5.69
N GLY A 226 -4.87 23.60 4.60
CA GLY A 226 -5.81 24.70 4.40
C GLY A 226 -7.24 24.28 4.03
N LEU A 227 -7.47 22.98 3.79
CA LEU A 227 -8.78 22.42 3.45
C LEU A 227 -9.46 21.68 4.62
N LEU A 228 -8.78 21.52 5.76
CA LEU A 228 -9.36 20.89 6.93
C LEU A 228 -10.40 21.78 7.63
N ALA A 229 -11.43 21.17 8.14
CA ALA A 229 -12.36 21.78 9.08
C ALA A 229 -11.65 22.04 10.44
N PRO A 230 -12.15 22.95 11.28
CA PRO A 230 -11.72 23.00 12.67
C PRO A 230 -11.78 21.62 13.33
N LEU A 231 -10.74 21.26 14.10
CA LEU A 231 -10.55 19.93 14.69
C LEU A 231 -10.37 18.80 13.66
N GLY A 232 -10.15 19.12 12.39
CA GLY A 232 -9.94 18.14 11.33
C GLY A 232 -8.57 17.47 11.43
N THR A 233 -8.46 16.29 10.82
CA THR A 233 -7.27 15.45 10.87
C THR A 233 -6.54 15.40 9.53
N PHE A 234 -5.27 15.81 9.52
CA PHE A 234 -4.35 15.56 8.42
C PHE A 234 -3.67 14.21 8.62
N VAL A 235 -3.94 13.26 7.74
CA VAL A 235 -3.33 11.94 7.77
C VAL A 235 -2.28 11.83 6.66
N SER A 236 -1.00 12.01 7.04
CA SER A 236 0.13 11.83 6.13
C SER A 236 0.57 10.37 6.12
N PHE A 237 0.39 9.65 5.00
CA PHE A 237 0.76 8.22 4.95
C PHE A 237 1.73 7.86 3.82
N GLY A 238 2.24 8.83 3.05
CA GLY A 238 3.22 8.62 1.98
C GLY A 238 4.10 9.83 1.71
N ASN A 239 5.06 9.69 0.78
CA ASN A 239 6.04 10.70 0.40
C ASN A 239 6.28 10.73 -1.12
N ALA A 240 5.23 10.55 -1.95
CA ALA A 240 5.38 10.43 -3.41
C ALA A 240 5.97 11.69 -4.09
N SER A 241 5.91 12.86 -3.45
CA SER A 241 6.57 14.10 -3.91
C SER A 241 7.74 14.53 -3.01
N GLY A 242 8.17 13.65 -2.13
CA GLY A 242 9.15 13.92 -1.08
C GLY A 242 8.51 14.11 0.31
N PRO A 243 9.31 13.99 1.38
CA PRO A 243 8.84 14.18 2.75
C PRO A 243 8.41 15.62 3.01
N ILE A 244 7.49 15.79 3.94
CA ILE A 244 7.12 17.11 4.50
C ILE A 244 8.32 17.58 5.35
N ASP A 245 8.81 18.78 5.06
CA ASP A 245 10.03 19.29 5.70
C ASP A 245 9.86 19.51 7.21
N ALA A 246 8.70 20.09 7.62
CA ALA A 246 8.37 20.31 9.02
C ALA A 246 6.85 20.49 9.19
N VAL A 247 6.35 20.10 10.36
CA VAL A 247 5.01 20.41 10.85
C VAL A 247 5.15 21.45 11.95
N VAL A 248 4.58 22.63 11.74
CA VAL A 248 4.68 23.75 12.68
C VAL A 248 3.44 23.76 13.59
N PRO A 249 3.57 23.54 14.91
CA PRO A 249 2.42 23.48 15.82
C PRO A 249 1.53 24.71 15.77
N GLY A 250 2.13 25.91 15.58
CA GLY A 250 1.36 27.14 15.43
C GLY A 250 0.41 27.18 14.23
N GLU A 251 0.79 26.50 13.12
CA GLU A 251 -0.09 26.41 11.95
C GLU A 251 -1.30 25.52 12.25
N LEU A 252 -1.12 24.45 13.02
CA LEU A 252 -2.22 23.58 13.43
C LEU A 252 -3.20 24.33 14.34
N ALA A 253 -2.69 25.13 15.27
CA ALA A 253 -3.51 25.96 16.16
C ALA A 253 -4.31 27.02 15.37
N LEU A 254 -3.65 27.75 14.47
CA LEU A 254 -4.28 28.80 13.64
C LEU A 254 -5.27 28.22 12.63
N GLY A 255 -5.04 27.00 12.14
CA GLY A 255 -5.95 26.30 11.24
C GLY A 255 -7.23 25.78 11.90
N GLY A 256 -7.42 25.98 13.21
CA GLY A 256 -8.58 25.53 13.96
C GLY A 256 -8.35 24.32 14.86
N SER A 257 -7.18 24.26 15.53
CA SER A 257 -6.79 23.16 16.43
C SER A 257 -6.74 21.82 15.71
N LEU A 258 -6.05 21.78 14.57
CA LEU A 258 -5.96 20.60 13.70
C LEU A 258 -5.14 19.47 14.33
N TYR A 259 -5.49 18.26 13.96
CA TYR A 259 -4.67 17.07 14.26
C TYR A 259 -3.77 16.74 13.08
N PHE A 260 -2.54 16.33 13.35
CA PHE A 260 -1.61 15.79 12.37
C PHE A 260 -1.13 14.42 12.83
N THR A 261 -1.22 13.43 11.95
CA THR A 261 -0.73 12.09 12.25
C THR A 261 0.03 11.50 11.06
N ARG A 262 1.03 10.63 11.37
CA ARG A 262 1.83 9.89 10.40
C ARG A 262 1.80 8.41 10.75
N PRO A 263 0.67 7.71 10.46
CA PRO A 263 0.55 6.28 10.76
C PRO A 263 1.45 5.44 9.85
N THR A 264 1.81 4.25 10.31
CA THR A 264 2.55 3.25 9.52
C THR A 264 1.89 1.89 9.65
N LEU A 265 1.83 1.14 8.56
CA LEU A 265 1.28 -0.21 8.56
C LEU A 265 2.03 -1.15 9.53
N ALA A 266 3.36 -1.00 9.64
CA ALA A 266 4.16 -1.80 10.57
C ALA A 266 3.69 -1.70 12.02
N THR A 267 3.29 -0.50 12.48
CA THR A 267 2.74 -0.29 13.83
C THR A 267 1.44 -1.05 14.03
N HIS A 268 0.58 -1.10 13.02
CA HIS A 268 -0.70 -1.81 13.10
C HIS A 268 -0.50 -3.32 13.07
N ILE A 269 0.34 -3.84 12.17
CA ILE A 269 0.67 -5.27 12.09
C ILE A 269 1.30 -5.80 13.38
N ALA A 270 2.07 -4.97 14.10
CA ALA A 270 2.66 -5.36 15.38
C ALA A 270 1.62 -5.59 16.50
N ARG A 271 0.37 -5.15 16.32
CA ARG A 271 -0.71 -5.41 17.27
C ARG A 271 -1.19 -6.86 17.15
N PRO A 272 -1.25 -7.63 18.27
CA PRO A 272 -1.67 -9.03 18.22
C PRO A 272 -3.01 -9.22 17.51
N GLY A 273 -3.05 -10.13 16.53
CA GLY A 273 -4.25 -10.49 15.77
C GLY A 273 -4.71 -9.47 14.73
N TRP A 274 -4.15 -8.27 14.69
CA TRP A 274 -4.59 -7.22 13.75
C TRP A 274 -4.42 -7.63 12.27
N MET A 275 -3.28 -8.22 11.94
CA MET A 275 -2.98 -8.64 10.56
C MET A 275 -4.00 -9.65 10.03
N GLN A 276 -4.35 -10.66 10.82
CA GLN A 276 -5.36 -11.66 10.45
C GLN A 276 -6.75 -11.01 10.32
N ALA A 277 -7.16 -10.21 11.30
CA ALA A 277 -8.47 -9.54 11.27
C ALA A 277 -8.60 -8.57 10.07
N SER A 278 -7.51 -7.89 9.73
CA SER A 278 -7.47 -7.02 8.54
C SER A 278 -7.56 -7.84 7.23
N ALA A 279 -6.80 -8.94 7.13
CA ALA A 279 -6.87 -9.84 5.98
C ALA A 279 -8.27 -10.43 5.80
N ASP A 280 -8.93 -10.85 6.87
CA ASP A 280 -10.29 -11.40 6.84
C ASP A 280 -11.30 -10.37 6.29
N ARG A 281 -11.20 -9.12 6.74
CA ARG A 281 -12.04 -8.02 6.20
C ARG A 281 -11.77 -7.80 4.71
N ILE A 282 -10.51 -7.71 4.31
CA ILE A 282 -10.11 -7.46 2.91
C ILE A 282 -10.59 -8.57 2.00
N PHE A 283 -10.30 -9.82 2.34
CA PHE A 283 -10.73 -10.96 1.56
C PHE A 283 -12.25 -11.12 1.54
N GLY A 284 -12.93 -10.74 2.62
CA GLY A 284 -14.38 -10.65 2.67
C GLY A 284 -14.96 -9.63 1.68
N LEU A 285 -14.34 -8.44 1.58
CA LEU A 285 -14.73 -7.41 0.60
C LEU A 285 -14.49 -7.88 -0.84
N ILE A 286 -13.39 -8.58 -1.11
CA ILE A 286 -13.12 -9.15 -2.44
C ILE A 286 -14.16 -10.25 -2.76
N SER A 287 -14.37 -11.19 -1.86
CA SER A 287 -15.29 -12.31 -2.06
C SER A 287 -16.74 -11.86 -2.25
N SER A 288 -17.14 -10.75 -1.63
CA SER A 288 -18.48 -10.17 -1.82
C SER A 288 -18.59 -9.29 -3.09
N GLY A 289 -17.51 -9.03 -3.80
CA GLY A 289 -17.47 -8.12 -4.94
C GLY A 289 -17.52 -6.64 -4.58
N ALA A 290 -17.44 -6.29 -3.30
CA ALA A 290 -17.35 -4.89 -2.84
C ALA A 290 -16.00 -4.26 -3.17
N LEU A 291 -14.96 -5.06 -3.33
CA LEU A 291 -13.61 -4.65 -3.74
C LEU A 291 -13.13 -5.54 -4.88
N SER A 292 -12.77 -4.92 -6.01
CA SER A 292 -12.10 -5.56 -7.14
C SER A 292 -10.63 -5.17 -7.19
N VAL A 293 -9.78 -6.12 -7.56
CA VAL A 293 -8.32 -5.91 -7.62
C VAL A 293 -7.90 -5.66 -9.06
N GLU A 294 -7.50 -4.43 -9.35
CA GLU A 294 -7.03 -4.02 -10.67
C GLU A 294 -5.52 -4.27 -10.80
N ILE A 295 -5.13 -5.38 -11.44
CA ILE A 295 -3.73 -5.72 -11.74
C ILE A 295 -3.44 -5.34 -13.19
N ASN A 296 -3.02 -4.09 -13.40
CA ASN A 296 -2.84 -3.54 -14.74
C ASN A 296 -1.44 -3.83 -15.32
N GLN A 297 -0.46 -4.14 -14.48
CA GLN A 297 0.90 -4.45 -14.92
C GLN A 297 1.41 -5.74 -14.27
N ARG A 298 1.95 -6.64 -15.11
CA ARG A 298 2.66 -7.84 -14.71
C ARG A 298 4.04 -7.83 -15.33
N TYR A 299 5.07 -7.97 -14.50
CA TYR A 299 6.45 -7.99 -14.93
C TYR A 299 7.09 -9.32 -14.52
N PRO A 300 7.88 -9.97 -15.36
CA PRO A 300 8.75 -11.05 -14.88
C PRO A 300 9.76 -10.49 -13.88
N LEU A 301 10.30 -11.34 -13.00
CA LEU A 301 11.23 -10.93 -11.95
C LEU A 301 12.45 -10.17 -12.53
N GLU A 302 12.92 -10.57 -13.71
CA GLU A 302 14.02 -9.95 -14.45
C GLU A 302 13.76 -8.48 -14.79
N ASP A 303 12.51 -8.09 -14.97
CA ASP A 303 12.10 -6.74 -15.34
C ASP A 303 11.88 -5.82 -14.11
N VAL A 304 12.39 -6.19 -12.92
CA VAL A 304 12.24 -5.42 -11.69
C VAL A 304 12.70 -3.96 -11.82
N VAL A 305 13.76 -3.70 -12.56
CA VAL A 305 14.27 -2.34 -12.84
C VAL A 305 13.24 -1.54 -13.62
N LYS A 306 12.69 -2.13 -14.68
CA LYS A 306 11.62 -1.50 -15.48
C LYS A 306 10.38 -1.25 -14.63
N ALA A 307 9.96 -2.21 -13.82
CA ALA A 307 8.79 -2.10 -12.96
C ALA A 307 8.91 -0.92 -11.98
N HIS A 308 10.08 -0.72 -11.36
CA HIS A 308 10.33 0.40 -10.46
C HIS A 308 10.38 1.75 -11.22
N ASN A 309 11.00 1.79 -12.39
CA ASN A 309 11.05 2.99 -13.22
C ASN A 309 9.65 3.41 -13.70
N ASP A 310 8.81 2.46 -14.11
CA ASP A 310 7.41 2.71 -14.51
C ASP A 310 6.59 3.24 -13.32
N LEU A 311 6.78 2.69 -12.11
CA LEU A 311 6.11 3.14 -10.91
C LEU A 311 6.52 4.57 -10.51
N GLU A 312 7.81 4.86 -10.45
CA GLU A 312 8.35 6.19 -10.12
C GLU A 312 8.00 7.22 -11.21
N GLY A 313 8.00 6.80 -12.48
CA GLY A 313 7.56 7.59 -13.63
C GLY A 313 6.06 7.85 -13.68
N ARG A 314 5.25 7.28 -12.74
CA ARG A 314 3.78 7.39 -12.69
C ARG A 314 3.10 6.86 -13.96
N LEU A 315 3.73 5.89 -14.63
CA LEU A 315 3.22 5.25 -15.85
C LEU A 315 2.23 4.11 -15.51
N THR A 316 2.14 3.72 -14.24
CA THR A 316 1.27 2.66 -13.75
C THR A 316 -0.07 3.19 -13.26
N THR A 317 -1.09 2.32 -13.26
CA THR A 317 -2.40 2.50 -12.62
C THR A 317 -2.78 1.21 -11.90
N GLY A 318 -3.65 1.29 -10.88
CA GLY A 318 -4.01 0.11 -10.11
C GLY A 318 -2.81 -0.51 -9.39
N SER A 319 -2.77 -1.82 -9.35
CA SER A 319 -1.68 -2.59 -8.76
C SER A 319 -0.75 -3.17 -9.83
N SER A 320 0.52 -3.33 -9.48
CA SER A 320 1.55 -3.99 -10.28
C SER A 320 2.12 -5.17 -9.52
N VAL A 321 2.46 -6.24 -10.21
CA VAL A 321 3.08 -7.44 -9.62
C VAL A 321 4.32 -7.86 -10.40
N LEU A 322 5.29 -8.46 -9.67
CA LEU A 322 6.36 -9.28 -10.25
C LEU A 322 5.93 -10.74 -10.20
N ILE A 323 6.22 -11.46 -11.27
CA ILE A 323 6.02 -12.91 -11.38
C ILE A 323 7.42 -13.55 -11.35
N PRO A 324 7.77 -14.27 -10.28
CA PRO A 324 9.09 -14.90 -10.11
C PRO A 324 9.41 -16.03 -11.07
#